data_794765a6d8def0bc87e5627463eea082
#
_entry.id   794765a6d8def0bc87e5627463eea082
#
_cell.length_a   1.000
_cell.length_b   1.000
_cell.length_c   1.000
_cell.angle_alpha   90.00
_cell.angle_beta   90.00
_cell.angle_gamma   90.00
#
_symmetry.space_group_name_H-M   'P 1'
#
loop_
_entity.id
_entity.type
_entity.pdbx_description
1 polymer ?
#
loop_
_entity_poly.entity_id
_entity_poly.type
_entity_poly.pdbx_seq_one_letter_code
_entity_poly.pdbx_strand_id
1 'polypeptide(L)'
;MWGENGVKCVFIGEYQHNIDDKGRLTMPSKFREALGKSFILTKGMDKCLFIFPRDEWSTFEEKLKTLPISSKDARAFTRFFFAGAAECELDKQGRIMVPSNLRNYAGVSKETYIIGVSSRLEIWSKENWEDYNEDDDLSYDAIAEKMSMLGI
;
A
#
# COMPACT_ATOMS: atom_id res chain seq x y z
N MET A 1 10.89 -9.26 3.97
CA MET A 1 12.26 -9.11 3.45
C MET A 1 13.24 -8.84 4.58
N TRP A 2 14.43 -9.44 4.51
CA TRP A 2 15.47 -9.28 5.51
C TRP A 2 16.63 -8.45 4.96
N GLY A 3 17.16 -7.52 5.75
CA GLY A 3 18.36 -6.77 5.41
C GLY A 3 19.62 -7.61 5.55
N GLU A 4 20.76 -7.03 5.19
CA GLU A 4 22.06 -7.72 5.21
C GLU A 4 22.43 -8.32 6.56
N ASN A 5 21.94 -7.71 7.65
CA ASN A 5 22.21 -8.15 9.01
C ASN A 5 21.16 -9.12 9.55
N GLY A 6 20.32 -9.67 8.70
CA GLY A 6 19.23 -10.54 9.11
C GLY A 6 18.05 -9.79 9.77
N VAL A 7 18.07 -8.47 9.76
CA VAL A 7 17.01 -7.63 10.31
C VAL A 7 15.98 -7.37 9.20
N LYS A 8 14.71 -7.57 9.51
CA LYS A 8 13.62 -7.33 8.54
C LYS A 8 13.56 -5.84 8.20
N CYS A 9 13.60 -5.53 6.90
CA CYS A 9 13.44 -4.17 6.42
C CYS A 9 11.99 -3.73 6.61
N VAL A 10 11.79 -2.51 7.12
CA VAL A 10 10.46 -1.95 7.31
C VAL A 10 10.36 -0.61 6.60
N PHE A 11 9.15 -0.31 6.11
CA PHE A 11 8.88 0.95 5.46
C PHE A 11 8.37 1.96 6.47
N ILE A 12 8.99 3.12 6.52
CA ILE A 12 8.55 4.23 7.38
C ILE A 12 8.71 5.55 6.63
N GLY A 13 7.88 6.51 6.97
CA GLY A 13 7.99 7.86 6.46
C GLY A 13 6.92 8.21 5.43
N GLU A 14 6.88 9.47 5.10
CA GLU A 14 5.92 10.06 4.18
C GLU A 14 6.70 10.86 3.13
N TYR A 15 6.44 10.58 1.86
CA TYR A 15 7.16 11.21 0.75
C TYR A 15 6.17 11.68 -0.31
N GLN A 16 6.41 12.85 -0.85
CA GLN A 16 5.59 13.41 -1.93
C GLN A 16 6.33 13.30 -3.25
N HIS A 17 5.69 12.69 -4.24
CA HIS A 17 6.20 12.60 -5.61
C HIS A 17 5.05 12.76 -6.57
N ASN A 18 5.34 13.24 -7.79
CA ASN A 18 4.32 13.37 -8.82
C ASN A 18 4.32 12.14 -9.70
N ILE A 19 3.11 11.68 -10.03
CA ILE A 19 2.93 10.65 -11.05
C ILE A 19 2.81 11.35 -12.41
N ASP A 20 3.40 10.79 -13.45
CA ASP A 20 3.34 11.41 -14.77
C ASP A 20 2.08 10.96 -15.54
N ASP A 21 1.89 11.54 -16.75
CA ASP A 21 0.71 11.28 -17.56
C ASP A 21 0.58 9.81 -17.99
N LYS A 22 1.69 9.09 -18.00
CA LYS A 22 1.72 7.67 -18.38
C LYS A 22 1.54 6.74 -17.19
N GLY A 23 1.38 7.30 -15.99
CA GLY A 23 1.21 6.51 -14.78
C GLY A 23 2.50 6.06 -14.12
N ARG A 24 3.63 6.70 -14.47
CA ARG A 24 4.92 6.37 -13.88
C ARG A 24 5.15 7.21 -12.63
N LEU A 25 5.49 6.53 -11.54
CA LEU A 25 5.72 7.14 -10.23
C LEU A 25 7.11 6.77 -9.74
N THR A 26 7.92 7.78 -9.45
CA THR A 26 9.26 7.54 -8.90
C THR A 26 9.14 7.08 -7.45
N MET A 27 9.77 5.96 -7.16
CA MET A 27 9.81 5.42 -5.80
C MET A 27 10.97 6.06 -5.05
N PRO A 28 10.76 6.53 -3.81
CA PRO A 28 11.89 7.04 -3.00
C PRO A 28 13.01 6.01 -2.94
N SER A 29 14.25 6.48 -3.15
CA SER A 29 15.41 5.59 -3.19
C SER A 29 15.54 4.74 -1.92
N LYS A 30 15.12 5.30 -0.81
CA LYS A 30 15.11 4.64 0.49
C LYS A 30 14.29 3.34 0.50
N PHE A 31 13.24 3.24 -0.32
CA PHE A 31 12.35 2.07 -0.35
C PHE A 31 12.71 1.05 -1.43
N ARG A 32 13.55 1.42 -2.37
CA ARG A 32 13.82 0.58 -3.55
C ARG A 32 14.44 -0.77 -3.19
N GLU A 33 15.39 -0.77 -2.28
CA GLU A 33 16.06 -2.00 -1.87
C GLU A 33 15.09 -2.95 -1.15
N ALA A 34 14.30 -2.40 -0.24
CA ALA A 34 13.34 -3.19 0.53
C ALA A 34 12.22 -3.76 -0.35
N LEU A 35 11.84 -3.05 -1.42
CA LEU A 35 10.86 -3.57 -2.37
C LEU A 35 11.37 -4.77 -3.16
N GLY A 36 12.67 -4.81 -3.40
CA GLY A 36 13.27 -5.87 -4.18
C GLY A 36 13.02 -5.70 -5.67
N LYS A 37 13.30 -6.77 -6.43
CA LYS A 37 13.23 -6.77 -7.88
C LYS A 37 11.80 -6.69 -8.39
N SER A 38 10.89 -7.39 -7.73
CA SER A 38 9.48 -7.38 -8.10
C SER A 38 8.61 -7.38 -6.84
N PHE A 39 7.45 -6.80 -6.96
CA PHE A 39 6.54 -6.61 -5.83
C PHE A 39 5.11 -6.58 -6.33
N ILE A 40 4.14 -6.53 -5.43
CA ILE A 40 2.71 -6.55 -5.77
C ILE A 40 2.08 -5.21 -5.42
N LEU A 41 1.38 -4.63 -6.39
CA LEU A 41 0.58 -3.43 -6.23
C LEU A 41 -0.89 -3.83 -6.30
N THR A 42 -1.69 -3.39 -5.35
CA THR A 42 -3.12 -3.71 -5.33
C THR A 42 -3.93 -2.57 -4.71
N LYS A 43 -5.24 -2.71 -4.77
CA LYS A 43 -6.13 -1.77 -4.08
C LYS A 43 -5.92 -1.87 -2.59
N GLY A 44 -5.91 -0.73 -1.92
CA GLY A 44 -5.89 -0.67 -0.47
C GLY A 44 -7.24 -0.19 0.06
N MET A 45 -7.37 -0.18 1.36
CA MET A 45 -8.54 0.40 2.02
C MET A 45 -8.39 1.91 2.08
N ASP A 46 -9.50 2.62 2.32
CA ASP A 46 -9.51 4.09 2.39
C ASP A 46 -9.14 4.77 1.07
N LYS A 47 -9.44 4.10 -0.06
CA LYS A 47 -9.18 4.65 -1.40
C LYS A 47 -7.71 4.95 -1.68
N CYS A 48 -6.81 4.12 -1.17
CA CYS A 48 -5.41 4.18 -1.51
C CYS A 48 -4.97 2.88 -2.18
N LEU A 49 -3.71 2.80 -2.58
CA LEU A 49 -3.12 1.57 -3.13
C LEU A 49 -2.12 1.03 -2.14
N PHE A 50 -2.03 -0.29 -2.05
CA PHE A 50 -1.03 -0.98 -1.25
C PHE A 50 0.06 -1.54 -2.15
N ILE A 51 1.31 -1.45 -1.69
CA ILE A 51 2.44 -2.12 -2.33
C ILE A 51 3.06 -3.05 -1.30
N PHE A 52 3.18 -4.33 -1.67
CA PHE A 52 3.79 -5.35 -0.81
C PHE A 52 5.04 -5.92 -1.47
N PRO A 53 6.17 -5.99 -0.75
CA PRO A 53 7.26 -6.87 -1.19
C PRO A 53 6.74 -8.31 -1.30
N ARG A 54 7.40 -9.13 -2.09
CA ARG A 54 6.96 -10.51 -2.35
C ARG A 54 6.69 -11.33 -1.08
N ASP A 55 7.59 -11.25 -0.12
CA ASP A 55 7.45 -11.99 1.14
C ASP A 55 6.25 -11.51 1.96
N GLU A 56 6.04 -10.21 1.99
CA GLU A 56 4.88 -9.65 2.70
C GLU A 56 3.57 -9.95 1.99
N TRP A 57 3.59 -9.95 0.65
CA TRP A 57 2.42 -10.37 -0.13
C TRP A 57 2.06 -11.82 0.17
N SER A 58 3.07 -12.70 0.24
CA SER A 58 2.84 -14.10 0.57
C SER A 58 2.19 -14.27 1.93
N THR A 59 2.64 -13.50 2.92
CA THR A 59 2.04 -13.52 4.27
C THR A 59 0.59 -13.07 4.23
N PHE A 60 0.31 -12.00 3.50
CA PHE A 60 -1.05 -11.47 3.36
C PHE A 60 -1.95 -12.45 2.60
N GLU A 61 -1.44 -13.04 1.52
CA GLU A 61 -2.13 -14.04 0.73
C GLU A 61 -2.53 -15.23 1.58
N GLU A 62 -1.63 -15.73 2.43
CA GLU A 62 -1.93 -16.84 3.33
C GLU A 62 -3.08 -16.50 4.27
N LYS A 63 -3.12 -15.27 4.78
CA LYS A 63 -4.23 -14.83 5.62
C LYS A 63 -5.55 -14.80 4.86
N LEU A 64 -5.54 -14.32 3.63
CA LEU A 64 -6.73 -14.27 2.79
C LEU A 64 -7.26 -15.68 2.48
N LYS A 65 -6.37 -16.64 2.30
CA LYS A 65 -6.73 -18.03 2.03
C LYS A 65 -7.45 -18.71 3.21
N THR A 66 -7.28 -18.20 4.42
CA THR A 66 -7.95 -18.76 5.59
C THR A 66 -9.40 -18.32 5.71
N LEU A 67 -9.82 -17.33 4.93
CA LEU A 67 -11.18 -16.84 4.99
C LEU A 67 -12.14 -17.88 4.39
N PRO A 68 -13.32 -18.07 5.02
CA PRO A 68 -14.25 -19.11 4.58
C PRO A 68 -14.92 -18.76 3.24
N ILE A 69 -14.79 -19.62 2.26
CA ILE A 69 -15.37 -19.42 0.93
C ILE A 69 -16.90 -19.39 0.98
N SER A 70 -17.49 -19.94 2.03
CA SER A 70 -18.94 -19.91 2.22
C SER A 70 -19.48 -18.54 2.63
N SER A 71 -18.64 -17.66 3.11
CA SER A 71 -19.03 -16.30 3.51
C SER A 71 -19.03 -15.37 2.30
N LYS A 72 -20.14 -14.69 2.08
CA LYS A 72 -20.28 -13.70 1.01
C LYS A 72 -19.28 -12.54 1.20
N ASP A 73 -19.13 -12.07 2.44
CA ASP A 73 -18.21 -10.98 2.75
C ASP A 73 -16.75 -11.40 2.54
N ALA A 74 -16.40 -12.62 2.94
CA ALA A 74 -15.06 -13.14 2.72
C ALA A 74 -14.73 -13.25 1.23
N ARG A 75 -15.68 -13.70 0.41
CA ARG A 75 -15.51 -13.77 -1.04
C ARG A 75 -15.29 -12.37 -1.65
N ALA A 76 -16.10 -11.40 -1.21
CA ALA A 76 -15.97 -10.02 -1.70
C ALA A 76 -14.61 -9.41 -1.32
N PHE A 77 -14.19 -9.62 -0.10
CA PHE A 77 -12.89 -9.12 0.42
C PHE A 77 -11.73 -9.72 -0.35
N THR A 78 -11.76 -11.03 -0.57
CA THR A 78 -10.73 -11.75 -1.33
C THR A 78 -10.66 -11.25 -2.78
N ARG A 79 -11.81 -11.10 -3.44
CA ARG A 79 -11.86 -10.58 -4.81
C ARG A 79 -11.30 -9.17 -4.91
N PHE A 80 -11.59 -8.34 -3.93
CA PHE A 80 -11.12 -6.95 -3.89
C PHE A 80 -9.60 -6.88 -4.03
N PHE A 81 -8.89 -7.67 -3.23
CA PHE A 81 -7.43 -7.63 -3.25
C PHE A 81 -6.82 -8.38 -4.43
N PHE A 82 -7.31 -9.59 -4.74
CA PHE A 82 -6.69 -10.38 -5.81
C PHE A 82 -7.00 -9.83 -7.20
N ALA A 83 -8.22 -9.39 -7.45
CA ALA A 83 -8.59 -8.86 -8.76
C ALA A 83 -7.87 -7.55 -9.06
N GLY A 84 -7.55 -6.77 -8.04
CA GLY A 84 -6.81 -5.52 -8.20
C GLY A 84 -5.31 -5.68 -8.26
N ALA A 85 -4.79 -6.87 -7.97
CA ALA A 85 -3.35 -7.07 -7.83
C ALA A 85 -2.63 -7.10 -9.19
N ALA A 86 -1.45 -6.47 -9.23
CA ALA A 86 -0.58 -6.45 -10.39
C ALA A 86 0.86 -6.66 -9.93
N GLU A 87 1.60 -7.49 -10.67
CA GLU A 87 3.03 -7.63 -10.45
C GLU A 87 3.74 -6.43 -11.05
N CYS A 88 4.65 -5.84 -10.30
CA CYS A 88 5.38 -4.66 -10.72
C CYS A 88 6.87 -4.85 -10.55
N GLU A 89 7.64 -4.12 -11.35
CA GLU A 89 9.08 -4.01 -11.23
C GLU A 89 9.45 -2.54 -11.32
N LEU A 90 10.54 -2.16 -10.66
CA LEU A 90 11.09 -0.82 -10.85
C LEU A 90 11.80 -0.75 -12.19
N ASP A 91 11.61 0.35 -12.92
CA ASP A 91 12.38 0.58 -14.13
C ASP A 91 13.79 1.06 -13.77
N LYS A 92 14.62 1.31 -14.78
CA LYS A 92 16.00 1.74 -14.59
C LYS A 92 16.14 3.07 -13.83
N GLN A 93 15.08 3.86 -13.83
CA GLN A 93 15.05 5.16 -13.15
C GLN A 93 14.38 5.09 -11.79
N GLY A 94 14.05 3.88 -11.33
CA GLY A 94 13.41 3.68 -10.04
C GLY A 94 11.94 4.05 -10.01
N ARG A 95 11.25 3.94 -11.15
CA ARG A 95 9.82 4.25 -11.25
C ARG A 95 9.00 2.98 -11.38
N ILE A 96 7.76 3.04 -10.90
CA ILE A 96 6.77 1.99 -11.13
C ILE A 96 5.73 2.52 -12.11
N MET A 97 5.09 1.60 -12.83
CA MET A 97 3.95 1.90 -13.67
C MET A 97 2.69 1.53 -12.91
N VAL A 98 1.86 2.53 -12.59
CA VAL A 98 0.58 2.29 -11.92
C VAL A 98 -0.50 2.12 -12.99
N PRO A 99 -1.13 0.94 -13.10
CA PRO A 99 -2.17 0.72 -14.09
C PRO A 99 -3.34 1.70 -13.96
N SER A 100 -3.98 2.02 -15.07
CA SER A 100 -5.05 3.02 -15.11
C SER A 100 -6.22 2.68 -14.20
N ASN A 101 -6.60 1.40 -14.09
CA ASN A 101 -7.69 0.99 -13.21
C ASN A 101 -7.37 1.28 -11.74
N LEU A 102 -6.11 1.11 -11.34
CA LEU A 102 -5.69 1.41 -9.97
C LEU A 102 -5.58 2.91 -9.74
N ARG A 103 -5.08 3.65 -10.72
CA ARG A 103 -5.06 5.12 -10.65
C ARG A 103 -6.47 5.67 -10.47
N ASN A 104 -7.42 5.16 -11.23
CA ASN A 104 -8.81 5.59 -11.16
C ASN A 104 -9.42 5.28 -9.80
N TYR A 105 -9.16 4.08 -9.29
CA TYR A 105 -9.66 3.68 -7.97
C TYR A 105 -9.21 4.63 -6.87
N ALA A 106 -7.93 4.97 -6.86
CA ALA A 106 -7.33 5.78 -5.81
C ALA A 106 -7.35 7.29 -6.10
N GLY A 107 -7.82 7.69 -7.29
CA GLY A 107 -7.84 9.09 -7.68
C GLY A 107 -6.46 9.69 -7.90
N VAL A 108 -5.48 8.86 -8.23
CA VAL A 108 -4.08 9.28 -8.39
C VAL A 108 -3.87 9.79 -9.81
N SER A 109 -3.58 11.08 -9.96
CA SER A 109 -3.41 11.68 -11.28
C SER A 109 -2.20 12.61 -11.40
N LYS A 110 -1.76 13.21 -10.33
CA LYS A 110 -0.67 14.18 -10.37
C LYS A 110 0.16 14.15 -9.09
N GLU A 111 -0.27 14.84 -8.06
CA GLU A 111 0.42 14.88 -6.78
C GLU A 111 0.06 13.65 -5.96
N THR A 112 1.07 12.98 -5.44
CA THR A 112 0.94 11.68 -4.80
C THR A 112 1.75 11.63 -3.53
N TYR A 113 1.23 10.94 -2.52
CA TYR A 113 1.99 10.63 -1.31
C TYR A 113 2.30 9.15 -1.26
N ILE A 114 3.52 8.83 -0.88
CA ILE A 114 3.99 7.47 -0.67
C ILE A 114 4.28 7.32 0.82
N ILE A 115 3.54 6.44 1.47
CA ILE A 115 3.55 6.30 2.92
C ILE A 115 4.11 4.94 3.29
N GLY A 116 5.11 4.90 4.16
CA GLY A 116 5.62 3.64 4.70
C GLY A 116 4.79 3.21 5.91
N VAL A 117 4.26 1.99 5.86
CA VAL A 117 3.41 1.44 6.91
C VAL A 117 3.96 0.07 7.31
N SER A 118 5.20 0.04 7.76
CA SER A 118 5.90 -1.16 8.24
C SER A 118 6.06 -2.23 7.16
N SER A 119 5.07 -3.09 6.96
CA SER A 119 5.16 -4.24 6.04
C SER A 119 4.75 -3.91 4.62
N ARG A 120 4.24 -2.70 4.39
CA ARG A 120 3.75 -2.28 3.07
C ARG A 120 3.99 -0.80 2.84
N LEU A 121 3.89 -0.40 1.57
CA LEU A 121 3.80 1.01 1.20
C LEU A 121 2.36 1.30 0.81
N GLU A 122 1.95 2.55 0.96
CA GLU A 122 0.66 3.03 0.48
C GLU A 122 0.87 4.18 -0.48
N ILE A 123 0.08 4.20 -1.55
CA ILE A 123 0.07 5.30 -2.51
C ILE A 123 -1.28 6.00 -2.38
N TRP A 124 -1.23 7.28 -2.10
CA TRP A 124 -2.41 8.12 -1.90
C TRP A 124 -2.38 9.29 -2.87
N SER A 125 -3.54 9.68 -3.40
CA SER A 125 -3.64 10.98 -4.03
C SER A 125 -3.49 12.04 -2.94
N LYS A 126 -2.98 13.21 -3.30
CA LYS A 126 -2.84 14.32 -2.35
C LYS A 126 -4.19 14.66 -1.72
N GLU A 127 -5.25 14.74 -2.54
CA GLU A 127 -6.59 15.07 -2.06
C GLU A 127 -7.10 14.07 -1.03
N ASN A 128 -7.01 12.78 -1.34
CA ASN A 128 -7.49 11.74 -0.42
C ASN A 128 -6.67 11.71 0.87
N TRP A 129 -5.36 11.93 0.78
CA TRP A 129 -4.49 11.94 1.94
C TRP A 129 -4.81 13.12 2.87
N GLU A 130 -4.98 14.31 2.30
CA GLU A 130 -5.34 15.49 3.07
C GLU A 130 -6.72 15.37 3.69
N ASP A 131 -7.71 14.91 2.93
CA ASP A 131 -9.07 14.69 3.41
C ASP A 131 -9.09 13.66 4.55
N TYR A 132 -8.34 12.60 4.41
CA TYR A 132 -8.23 11.55 5.42
C TYR A 132 -7.68 12.13 6.73
N ASN A 133 -6.64 12.93 6.66
CA ASN A 133 -5.99 13.50 7.84
C ASN A 133 -6.81 14.64 8.49
N GLU A 134 -7.74 15.24 7.76
CA GLU A 134 -8.60 16.31 8.26
C GLU A 134 -9.95 15.78 8.78
N ASP A 135 -10.20 14.47 8.66
CA ASP A 135 -11.44 13.85 9.11
C ASP A 135 -11.54 13.91 10.63
N ASP A 136 -12.57 14.60 11.15
CA ASP A 136 -12.79 14.76 12.57
C ASP A 136 -13.04 13.42 13.29
N ASP A 137 -13.55 12.42 12.56
CA ASP A 137 -13.78 11.09 13.11
C ASP A 137 -12.47 10.32 13.33
N LEU A 138 -11.35 10.85 12.82
CA LEU A 138 -10.02 10.27 12.95
C LEU A 138 -9.20 10.99 14.02
N SER A 139 -9.81 11.29 15.17
CA SER A 139 -9.06 11.79 16.32
C SER A 139 -8.10 10.69 16.78
N TYR A 140 -6.81 10.96 16.70
CA TYR A 140 -5.79 9.97 17.07
C TYR A 140 -5.84 9.62 18.54
N ASP A 141 -6.25 10.56 19.40
CA ASP A 141 -6.43 10.29 20.82
C ASP A 141 -7.57 9.27 21.06
N ALA A 142 -8.69 9.44 20.36
CA ALA A 142 -9.81 8.51 20.46
C ALA A 142 -9.45 7.14 19.88
N ILE A 143 -8.72 7.13 18.76
CA ILE A 143 -8.24 5.89 18.15
C ILE A 143 -7.27 5.18 19.10
N ALA A 144 -6.37 5.92 19.73
CA ALA A 144 -5.41 5.36 20.66
C ALA A 144 -6.12 4.67 21.84
N GLU A 145 -7.22 5.26 22.34
CA GLU A 145 -8.01 4.61 23.39
C GLU A 145 -8.58 3.28 22.92
N LYS A 146 -9.09 3.23 21.70
CA LYS A 146 -9.61 1.98 21.12
C LYS A 146 -8.50 0.95 20.95
N MET A 147 -7.32 1.38 20.53
CA MET A 147 -6.19 0.47 20.33
C MET A 147 -5.65 -0.07 21.64
N SER A 148 -5.78 0.69 22.75
CA SER A 148 -5.35 0.21 24.05
C SER A 148 -6.10 -1.06 24.47
N MET A 149 -7.34 -1.24 23.99
CA MET A 149 -8.13 -2.44 24.21
C MET A 149 -7.56 -3.65 23.45
N LEU A 150 -6.72 -3.41 22.45
CA LEU A 150 -6.05 -4.45 21.66
C LEU A 150 -4.62 -4.70 22.15
N GLY A 151 -4.22 -4.06 23.23
CA GLY A 151 -2.91 -4.30 23.84
C GLY A 151 -1.78 -3.41 23.31
N ILE A 152 -2.14 -2.32 22.61
CA ILE A 152 -1.13 -1.38 22.11
C ILE A 152 -0.85 -0.27 23.11
#